data_e7415ce6dbfadc651becfbfc7cc9c619
#
_entry.id   e7415ce6dbfadc651becfbfc7cc9c619
#
_cell.length_a   1.000
_cell.length_b   1.000
_cell.length_c   1.000
_cell.angle_alpha   90.00
_cell.angle_beta   90.00
_cell.angle_gamma   90.00
#
_symmetry.space_group_name_H-M   'P 1'
#
loop_
_entity.id
_entity.type
_entity.pdbx_description
1 polymer ?
#
loop_
_entity_poly.entity_id
_entity_poly.type
_entity_poly.pdbx_seq_one_letter_code
_entity_poly.pdbx_strand_id
1 'polypeptide(L)'
;MVIIVAFLLAFVASALKPTQDKNVALDTKKQVLASLNIRECADVESEYAKVLGNQDQNEEVLNATVNGEKKLVIKVKGAGLWGPIWGWISINKDGETVYGTYFNHESETAGLGARITEQWFQEDFKGKKIFNDGNVSLGVYKSGKAPAGLSTDDYVVDAITGATLTSNGVNDMIQQGLSSKKDVIEIFKNK
;
A
#
# COMPACT_ATOMS: atom_id res chain seq x y z
N MET A 1 -2.73 45.00 4.51
CA MET A 1 -1.73 44.02 3.99
C MET A 1 -2.18 42.60 4.18
N VAL A 2 -2.53 42.09 5.40
CA VAL A 2 -2.93 40.70 5.65
C VAL A 2 -4.11 40.25 4.78
N ILE A 3 -5.16 41.05 4.64
CA ILE A 3 -6.34 40.75 3.84
C ILE A 3 -5.99 40.53 2.36
N ILE A 4 -5.12 41.37 1.79
CA ILE A 4 -4.69 41.26 0.39
C ILE A 4 -3.90 39.98 0.18
N VAL A 5 -2.97 39.68 1.10
CA VAL A 5 -2.17 38.44 1.03
C VAL A 5 -3.06 37.20 1.16
N ALA A 6 -4.01 37.20 2.10
CA ALA A 6 -4.96 36.09 2.28
C ALA A 6 -5.81 35.85 1.02
N PHE A 7 -6.29 36.96 0.40
CA PHE A 7 -7.07 36.87 -0.83
C PHE A 7 -6.25 36.30 -2.01
N LEU A 8 -5.00 36.77 -2.18
CA LEU A 8 -4.10 36.28 -3.20
C LEU A 8 -3.78 34.79 -3.01
N LEU A 9 -3.49 34.37 -1.77
CA LEU A 9 -3.23 32.96 -1.46
C LEU A 9 -4.47 32.08 -1.75
N ALA A 10 -5.66 32.53 -1.34
CA ALA A 10 -6.90 31.80 -1.61
C ALA A 10 -7.19 31.71 -3.12
N PHE A 11 -6.94 32.78 -3.88
CA PHE A 11 -7.10 32.79 -5.33
C PHE A 11 -6.14 31.80 -6.00
N VAL A 12 -4.85 31.85 -5.67
CA VAL A 12 -3.85 30.93 -6.23
C VAL A 12 -4.16 29.47 -5.88
N ALA A 13 -4.52 29.21 -4.60
CA ALA A 13 -4.92 27.87 -4.16
C ALA A 13 -6.13 27.35 -4.94
N SER A 14 -7.15 28.19 -5.13
CA SER A 14 -8.35 27.84 -5.89
C SER A 14 -8.04 27.57 -7.37
N ALA A 15 -7.20 28.40 -7.98
CA ALA A 15 -6.82 28.25 -9.39
C ALA A 15 -5.99 26.98 -9.66
N LEU A 16 -5.14 26.58 -8.70
CA LEU A 16 -4.29 25.40 -8.83
C LEU A 16 -4.98 24.10 -8.41
N LYS A 17 -6.07 24.17 -7.65
CA LYS A 17 -6.76 22.99 -7.09
C LYS A 17 -7.08 21.92 -8.13
N PRO A 18 -7.68 22.21 -9.32
CA PRO A 18 -7.99 21.17 -10.30
C PRO A 18 -6.75 20.41 -10.80
N THR A 19 -5.61 21.12 -10.95
CA THR A 19 -4.34 20.51 -11.35
C THR A 19 -3.77 19.63 -10.24
N GLN A 20 -3.86 20.09 -8.98
CA GLN A 20 -3.45 19.30 -7.82
C GLN A 20 -4.28 18.02 -7.68
N ASP A 21 -5.61 18.13 -7.78
CA ASP A 21 -6.52 16.99 -7.67
C ASP A 21 -6.22 15.95 -8.78
N LYS A 22 -5.93 16.40 -10.00
CA LYS A 22 -5.52 15.53 -11.11
C LYS A 22 -4.18 14.84 -10.83
N ASN A 23 -3.20 15.56 -10.30
CA ASN A 23 -1.90 15.00 -9.97
C ASN A 23 -2.00 13.97 -8.82
N VAL A 24 -2.82 14.23 -7.80
CA VAL A 24 -3.08 13.28 -6.70
C VAL A 24 -3.75 12.01 -7.24
N ALA A 25 -4.74 12.14 -8.12
CA ALA A 25 -5.39 10.99 -8.74
C ALA A 25 -4.40 10.15 -9.57
N LEU A 26 -3.54 10.81 -10.35
CA LEU A 26 -2.52 10.15 -11.16
C LEU A 26 -1.48 9.44 -10.28
N ASP A 27 -1.06 10.08 -9.17
CA ASP A 27 -0.13 9.48 -8.21
C ASP A 27 -0.75 8.25 -7.53
N THR A 28 -2.03 8.32 -7.12
CA THR A 28 -2.74 7.16 -6.57
C THR A 28 -2.80 6.00 -7.56
N LYS A 29 -3.07 6.26 -8.84
CA LYS A 29 -3.03 5.23 -9.89
C LYS A 29 -1.64 4.59 -10.01
N LYS A 30 -0.56 5.39 -9.95
CA LYS A 30 0.82 4.88 -9.93
C LYS A 30 1.09 3.97 -8.75
N GLN A 31 0.61 4.34 -7.56
CA GLN A 31 0.76 3.55 -6.34
C GLN A 31 0.07 2.18 -6.46
N VAL A 32 -1.16 2.17 -6.99
CA VAL A 32 -1.91 0.93 -7.26
C VAL A 32 -1.17 0.04 -8.26
N LEU A 33 -0.73 0.60 -9.39
CA LEU A 33 0.05 -0.13 -10.40
C LEU A 33 1.37 -0.67 -9.84
N ALA A 34 2.06 0.12 -9.00
CA ALA A 34 3.30 -0.31 -8.35
C ALA A 34 3.07 -1.52 -7.44
N SER A 35 1.93 -1.58 -6.71
CA SER A 35 1.56 -2.76 -5.92
C SER A 35 1.30 -4.00 -6.78
N LEU A 36 0.93 -3.80 -8.05
CA LEU A 36 0.76 -4.86 -9.05
C LEU A 36 2.07 -5.18 -9.80
N ASN A 37 3.22 -4.73 -9.27
CA ASN A 37 4.55 -4.87 -9.87
C ASN A 37 4.70 -4.16 -11.24
N ILE A 38 3.85 -3.18 -11.54
CA ILE A 38 3.92 -2.32 -12.73
C ILE A 38 4.44 -0.96 -12.27
N ARG A 39 5.76 -0.82 -12.14
CA ARG A 39 6.40 0.38 -11.59
C ARG A 39 6.79 1.41 -12.65
N GLU A 40 7.04 0.95 -13.86
CA GLU A 40 7.42 1.80 -14.98
C GLU A 40 6.41 1.62 -16.11
N CYS A 41 5.71 2.70 -16.47
CA CYS A 41 4.83 2.74 -17.63
C CYS A 41 4.86 4.14 -18.24
N ALA A 42 4.79 4.20 -19.55
CA ALA A 42 4.83 5.47 -20.30
C ALA A 42 3.55 6.29 -20.12
N ASP A 43 2.41 5.61 -20.00
CA ASP A 43 1.09 6.21 -19.77
C ASP A 43 0.37 5.48 -18.64
N VAL A 44 0.31 6.13 -17.48
CA VAL A 44 -0.29 5.60 -16.27
C VAL A 44 -1.80 5.43 -16.41
N GLU A 45 -2.50 6.34 -17.08
CA GLU A 45 -3.94 6.27 -17.23
C GLU A 45 -4.34 5.10 -18.12
N SER A 46 -3.65 4.93 -19.24
CA SER A 46 -3.86 3.81 -20.15
C SER A 46 -3.57 2.46 -19.51
N GLU A 47 -2.45 2.33 -18.78
CA GLU A 47 -2.10 1.08 -18.11
C GLU A 47 -3.04 0.77 -16.95
N TYR A 48 -3.46 1.78 -16.17
CA TYR A 48 -4.47 1.61 -15.13
C TYR A 48 -5.80 1.11 -15.70
N ALA A 49 -6.29 1.74 -16.78
CA ALA A 49 -7.53 1.34 -17.43
C ALA A 49 -7.46 -0.09 -18.01
N LYS A 50 -6.31 -0.51 -18.53
CA LYS A 50 -6.07 -1.86 -19.04
C LYS A 50 -6.14 -2.93 -17.94
N VAL A 51 -5.59 -2.65 -16.75
CA VAL A 51 -5.45 -3.62 -15.66
C VAL A 51 -6.66 -3.62 -14.72
N LEU A 52 -7.24 -2.45 -14.44
CA LEU A 52 -8.33 -2.23 -13.47
C LEU A 52 -9.64 -1.77 -14.11
N GLY A 53 -9.66 -1.45 -15.42
CA GLY A 53 -10.84 -0.89 -16.07
C GLY A 53 -11.16 0.52 -15.56
N ASN A 54 -12.47 0.78 -15.38
CA ASN A 54 -12.96 2.10 -14.94
C ASN A 54 -13.18 2.20 -13.42
N GLN A 55 -12.47 1.39 -12.62
CA GLN A 55 -12.58 1.45 -11.16
C GLN A 55 -11.98 2.76 -10.63
N ASP A 56 -12.64 3.38 -9.65
CA ASP A 56 -12.12 4.58 -8.99
C ASP A 56 -10.89 4.22 -8.14
N GLN A 57 -9.77 4.88 -8.38
CA GLN A 57 -8.53 4.70 -7.63
C GLN A 57 -8.66 5.05 -6.13
N ASN A 58 -9.76 5.69 -5.72
CA ASN A 58 -10.02 6.00 -4.31
C ASN A 58 -10.70 4.87 -3.54
N GLU A 59 -11.22 3.85 -4.22
CA GLU A 59 -11.82 2.70 -3.57
C GLU A 59 -10.78 1.96 -2.71
N GLU A 60 -11.24 1.38 -1.60
CA GLU A 60 -10.37 0.64 -0.68
C GLU A 60 -10.05 -0.77 -1.16
N VAL A 61 -10.86 -1.29 -2.10
CA VAL A 61 -10.69 -2.63 -2.68
C VAL A 61 -10.89 -2.55 -4.18
N LEU A 62 -9.89 -2.98 -4.93
CA LEU A 62 -9.90 -2.97 -6.39
C LEU A 62 -9.68 -4.39 -6.94
N ASN A 63 -10.32 -4.70 -8.06
CA ASN A 63 -10.13 -5.95 -8.77
C ASN A 63 -9.27 -5.70 -10.02
N ALA A 64 -8.10 -6.30 -10.09
CA ALA A 64 -7.17 -6.16 -11.20
C ALA A 64 -7.04 -7.45 -12.00
N THR A 65 -6.68 -7.31 -13.27
CA THR A 65 -6.29 -8.44 -14.11
C THR A 65 -4.90 -8.16 -14.69
N VAL A 66 -3.93 -8.93 -14.27
CA VAL A 66 -2.53 -8.80 -14.71
C VAL A 66 -2.13 -10.09 -15.43
N ASN A 67 -1.70 -10.00 -16.68
CA ASN A 67 -1.32 -11.15 -17.51
C ASN A 67 -2.40 -12.26 -17.57
N GLY A 68 -3.68 -11.87 -17.56
CA GLY A 68 -4.81 -12.81 -17.60
C GLY A 68 -5.20 -13.39 -16.23
N GLU A 69 -4.46 -13.11 -15.17
CA GLU A 69 -4.76 -13.55 -13.81
C GLU A 69 -5.44 -12.45 -12.99
N LYS A 70 -6.48 -12.82 -12.26
CA LYS A 70 -7.17 -11.92 -11.32
C LYS A 70 -6.31 -11.67 -10.09
N LYS A 71 -6.26 -10.42 -9.65
CA LYS A 71 -5.61 -9.96 -8.42
C LYS A 71 -6.59 -9.09 -7.64
N LEU A 72 -6.53 -9.17 -6.31
CA LEU A 72 -7.27 -8.27 -5.43
C LEU A 72 -6.31 -7.25 -4.86
N VAL A 73 -6.63 -5.98 -4.96
CA VAL A 73 -5.79 -4.88 -4.43
C VAL A 73 -6.51 -4.24 -3.26
N ILE A 74 -5.87 -4.20 -2.11
CA ILE A 74 -6.45 -3.68 -0.86
C ILE A 74 -5.64 -2.48 -0.40
N LYS A 75 -6.33 -1.36 -0.16
CA LYS A 75 -5.75 -0.17 0.46
C LYS A 75 -5.62 -0.37 1.96
N VAL A 76 -4.44 -0.08 2.49
CA VAL A 76 -4.16 -0.12 3.92
C VAL A 76 -3.68 1.25 4.40
N LYS A 77 -4.07 1.64 5.62
CA LYS A 77 -3.73 2.92 6.23
C LYS A 77 -3.36 2.69 7.69
N GLY A 78 -2.38 3.43 8.17
CA GLY A 78 -1.92 3.32 9.54
C GLY A 78 -1.19 4.58 10.01
N ALA A 79 -0.59 4.49 11.19
CA ALA A 79 0.23 5.53 11.77
C ALA A 79 1.69 5.05 11.84
N GLY A 80 2.60 5.87 11.31
CA GLY A 80 4.03 5.70 11.52
C GLY A 80 4.49 6.38 12.81
N LEU A 81 5.79 6.69 12.88
CA LEU A 81 6.34 7.41 14.03
C LEU A 81 5.98 8.90 14.01
N TRP A 82 6.04 9.54 12.85
CA TRP A 82 5.89 10.99 12.69
C TRP A 82 4.62 11.41 11.95
N GLY A 83 3.91 10.48 11.36
CA GLY A 83 2.71 10.81 10.62
C GLY A 83 2.02 9.60 10.02
N PRO A 84 0.97 9.82 9.21
CA PRO A 84 0.27 8.74 8.56
C PRO A 84 1.17 8.00 7.57
N ILE A 85 0.97 6.69 7.53
CA ILE A 85 1.52 5.79 6.52
C ILE A 85 0.36 5.10 5.81
N TRP A 86 0.55 4.75 4.56
CA TRP A 86 -0.46 4.04 3.77
C TRP A 86 0.20 3.15 2.73
N GLY A 87 -0.61 2.32 2.13
CA GLY A 87 -0.13 1.49 1.03
C GLY A 87 -1.23 0.71 0.35
N TRP A 88 -0.80 -0.12 -0.57
CA TRP A 88 -1.61 -1.05 -1.32
C TRP A 88 -0.98 -2.44 -1.25
N ILE A 89 -1.79 -3.45 -0.99
CA ILE A 89 -1.38 -4.85 -0.97
C ILE A 89 -2.18 -5.57 -2.06
N SER A 90 -1.46 -6.11 -3.04
CA SER A 90 -2.05 -6.93 -4.10
C SER A 90 -1.92 -8.40 -3.74
N ILE A 91 -3.03 -9.12 -3.86
CA ILE A 91 -3.19 -10.52 -3.44
C ILE A 91 -3.44 -11.38 -4.67
N ASN A 92 -2.83 -12.55 -4.73
CA ASN A 92 -3.05 -13.52 -5.78
C ASN A 92 -4.47 -14.10 -5.74
N LYS A 93 -4.87 -14.77 -6.82
CA LYS A 93 -6.19 -15.42 -6.96
C LYS A 93 -6.47 -16.46 -5.88
N ASP A 94 -5.45 -17.02 -5.27
CA ASP A 94 -5.57 -17.95 -4.15
C ASP A 94 -6.16 -17.31 -2.87
N GLY A 95 -6.17 -15.97 -2.78
CA GLY A 95 -6.60 -15.23 -1.60
C GLY A 95 -5.65 -15.38 -0.40
N GLU A 96 -4.49 -15.99 -0.59
CA GLU A 96 -3.58 -16.39 0.49
C GLU A 96 -2.19 -15.78 0.36
N THR A 97 -1.74 -15.48 -0.86
CA THR A 97 -0.37 -15.02 -1.10
C THR A 97 -0.32 -13.60 -1.64
N VAL A 98 0.66 -12.84 -1.18
CA VAL A 98 0.92 -11.49 -1.66
C VAL A 98 1.52 -11.54 -3.06
N TYR A 99 0.93 -10.79 -3.99
CA TYR A 99 1.47 -10.58 -5.33
C TYR A 99 2.51 -9.46 -5.36
N GLY A 100 2.25 -8.38 -4.62
CA GLY A 100 3.15 -7.26 -4.46
C GLY A 100 2.57 -6.21 -3.53
N THR A 101 3.40 -5.24 -3.16
CA THR A 101 3.01 -4.15 -2.25
C THR A 101 3.54 -2.81 -2.72
N TYR A 102 2.90 -1.75 -2.25
CA TYR A 102 3.40 -0.38 -2.29
C TYR A 102 3.11 0.28 -0.96
N PHE A 103 4.13 0.92 -0.36
CA PHE A 103 3.98 1.69 0.87
C PHE A 103 4.51 3.10 0.70
N ASN A 104 3.89 4.05 1.41
CA ASN A 104 4.27 5.45 1.42
C ASN A 104 4.00 6.06 2.81
N HIS A 105 4.50 7.26 3.04
CA HIS A 105 4.37 8.01 4.28
C HIS A 105 4.22 9.51 4.02
N GLU A 106 3.77 10.25 5.00
CA GLU A 106 3.72 11.71 4.92
C GLU A 106 5.01 12.37 5.43
N SER A 107 5.54 11.95 6.58
CA SER A 107 6.57 12.72 7.30
C SER A 107 7.62 11.87 8.02
N GLU A 108 7.83 10.62 7.62
CA GLU A 108 8.84 9.78 8.23
C GLU A 108 10.27 10.26 7.92
N THR A 109 11.20 9.98 8.82
CA THR A 109 12.60 10.43 8.70
C THR A 109 13.33 9.74 7.55
N ALA A 110 13.94 10.55 6.67
CA ALA A 110 14.76 10.07 5.55
C ALA A 110 15.92 9.17 6.05
N GLY A 111 16.14 8.07 5.35
CA GLY A 111 17.16 7.06 5.72
C GLY A 111 16.77 6.15 6.89
N LEU A 112 15.63 6.40 7.54
CA LEU A 112 15.07 5.59 8.62
C LEU A 112 13.65 5.11 8.24
N GLY A 113 12.60 5.67 8.85
CA GLY A 113 11.22 5.28 8.60
C GLY A 113 10.77 5.49 7.15
N ALA A 114 11.26 6.52 6.47
CA ALA A 114 10.97 6.78 5.06
C ALA A 114 11.38 5.63 4.12
N ARG A 115 12.27 4.74 4.55
CA ARG A 115 12.71 3.58 3.76
C ARG A 115 11.63 2.53 3.48
N ILE A 116 10.45 2.65 4.11
CA ILE A 116 9.28 1.83 3.73
C ILE A 116 8.86 2.05 2.27
N THR A 117 9.24 3.17 1.65
CA THR A 117 9.01 3.46 0.25
C THR A 117 10.01 2.81 -0.70
N GLU A 118 11.12 2.29 -0.18
CA GLU A 118 12.17 1.67 -1.00
C GLU A 118 11.69 0.33 -1.57
N GLN A 119 12.04 0.08 -2.82
CA GLN A 119 11.55 -1.09 -3.56
C GLN A 119 11.94 -2.41 -2.90
N TRP A 120 13.17 -2.54 -2.40
CA TRP A 120 13.66 -3.75 -1.72
C TRP A 120 12.75 -4.14 -0.54
N PHE A 121 12.34 -3.18 0.29
CA PHE A 121 11.47 -3.45 1.43
C PHE A 121 10.07 -3.92 0.98
N GLN A 122 9.55 -3.30 -0.07
CA GLN A 122 8.24 -3.67 -0.62
C GLN A 122 8.27 -5.04 -1.32
N GLU A 123 9.39 -5.39 -1.96
CA GLU A 123 9.57 -6.68 -2.63
C GLU A 123 9.69 -7.85 -1.65
N ASP A 124 10.16 -7.64 -0.43
CA ASP A 124 10.25 -8.67 0.61
C ASP A 124 8.89 -9.27 1.00
N PHE A 125 7.79 -8.59 0.68
CA PHE A 125 6.44 -9.10 0.89
C PHE A 125 5.96 -10.06 -0.20
N LYS A 126 6.59 -10.04 -1.36
CA LYS A 126 6.14 -10.84 -2.51
C LYS A 126 6.24 -12.33 -2.23
N GLY A 127 5.12 -13.04 -2.46
CA GLY A 127 5.01 -14.48 -2.22
C GLY A 127 4.80 -14.86 -0.76
N LYS A 128 4.85 -13.91 0.18
CA LYS A 128 4.50 -14.18 1.59
C LYS A 128 3.03 -14.55 1.71
N LYS A 129 2.72 -15.43 2.67
CA LYS A 129 1.35 -15.83 3.00
C LYS A 129 0.72 -14.81 3.96
N ILE A 130 -0.58 -14.63 3.83
CA ILE A 130 -1.35 -13.66 4.62
C ILE A 130 -1.91 -14.32 5.87
N PHE A 131 -2.51 -15.50 5.73
CA PHE A 131 -3.26 -16.15 6.79
C PHE A 131 -2.57 -17.42 7.29
N ASN A 132 -2.54 -17.58 8.61
CA ASN A 132 -2.19 -18.81 9.31
C ASN A 132 -3.35 -19.17 10.27
N ASP A 133 -3.90 -20.37 10.15
CA ASP A 133 -5.06 -20.84 10.93
C ASP A 133 -6.23 -19.83 10.93
N GLY A 134 -6.46 -19.20 9.78
CA GLY A 134 -7.54 -18.24 9.56
C GLY A 134 -7.31 -16.85 10.18
N ASN A 135 -6.15 -16.59 10.78
CA ASN A 135 -5.76 -15.27 11.29
C ASN A 135 -4.72 -14.62 10.38
N VAL A 136 -4.76 -13.30 10.25
CA VAL A 136 -3.70 -12.56 9.55
C VAL A 136 -2.41 -12.74 10.33
N SER A 137 -1.40 -13.28 9.67
CA SER A 137 -0.09 -13.61 10.27
C SER A 137 1.08 -12.95 9.51
N LEU A 138 0.82 -12.41 8.31
CA LEU A 138 1.78 -11.58 7.59
C LEU A 138 2.16 -10.37 8.44
N GLY A 139 3.44 -10.15 8.68
CA GLY A 139 3.87 -9.03 9.51
C GLY A 139 5.33 -8.66 9.35
N VAL A 140 5.66 -7.49 9.92
CA VAL A 140 7.01 -6.92 9.92
C VAL A 140 7.57 -7.03 11.32
N TYR A 141 8.64 -7.77 11.47
CA TYR A 141 9.24 -8.05 12.78
C TYR A 141 10.74 -7.77 12.77
N LYS A 142 11.27 -7.31 13.90
CA LYS A 142 12.70 -7.25 14.09
C LYS A 142 13.26 -8.68 14.02
N SER A 143 14.43 -8.84 13.40
CA SER A 143 15.08 -10.15 13.26
C SER A 143 15.13 -10.92 14.59
N GLY A 144 14.65 -12.17 14.57
CA GLY A 144 14.54 -13.03 15.75
C GLY A 144 13.47 -12.65 16.76
N LYS A 145 12.53 -11.75 16.43
CA LYS A 145 11.42 -11.29 17.30
C LYS A 145 10.03 -11.62 16.75
N ALA A 146 9.94 -12.40 15.70
CA ALA A 146 8.67 -12.94 15.22
C ALA A 146 8.02 -13.83 16.30
N PRO A 147 6.68 -13.96 16.30
CA PRO A 147 5.98 -14.87 17.21
C PRO A 147 6.51 -16.31 17.13
N ALA A 148 6.60 -16.97 18.29
CA ALA A 148 7.06 -18.34 18.36
C ALA A 148 6.15 -19.28 17.53
N GLY A 149 6.76 -20.14 16.73
CA GLY A 149 6.04 -21.08 15.86
C GLY A 149 5.57 -20.51 14.52
N LEU A 150 5.74 -19.21 14.28
CA LEU A 150 5.45 -18.61 12.99
C LEU A 150 6.60 -18.87 12.01
N SER A 151 6.27 -19.40 10.82
CA SER A 151 7.26 -19.58 9.73
C SER A 151 7.77 -18.22 9.26
N THR A 152 9.07 -17.96 9.42
CA THR A 152 9.70 -16.71 8.99
C THR A 152 9.69 -16.56 7.47
N ASP A 153 9.88 -17.65 6.75
CA ASP A 153 9.90 -17.64 5.28
C ASP A 153 8.54 -17.33 4.69
N ASP A 154 7.47 -17.80 5.35
CA ASP A 154 6.10 -17.65 4.84
C ASP A 154 5.43 -16.32 5.24
N TYR A 155 5.69 -15.80 6.45
CA TYR A 155 4.84 -14.73 7.03
C TYR A 155 5.61 -13.50 7.48
N VAL A 156 6.94 -13.56 7.54
CA VAL A 156 7.73 -12.52 8.18
C VAL A 156 8.52 -11.71 7.16
N VAL A 157 8.48 -10.39 7.30
CA VAL A 157 9.36 -9.44 6.65
C VAL A 157 10.22 -8.78 7.73
N ASP A 158 11.49 -8.58 7.45
CA ASP A 158 12.40 -7.95 8.40
C ASP A 158 12.12 -6.45 8.56
N ALA A 159 12.09 -6.00 9.81
CA ALA A 159 11.94 -4.59 10.14
C ALA A 159 13.16 -3.78 9.69
N ILE A 160 12.93 -2.55 9.28
CA ILE A 160 14.00 -1.62 8.87
C ILE A 160 14.86 -1.27 10.08
N THR A 161 16.17 -1.55 9.98
CA THR A 161 17.13 -1.22 11.04
C THR A 161 17.14 0.28 11.32
N GLY A 162 17.00 0.64 12.58
CA GLY A 162 16.92 2.04 13.03
C GLY A 162 15.51 2.67 12.93
N ALA A 163 14.53 1.97 12.34
CA ALA A 163 13.17 2.47 12.18
C ALA A 163 12.12 1.55 12.83
N THR A 164 12.39 1.08 14.03
CA THR A 164 11.53 0.09 14.73
C THR A 164 10.09 0.56 14.88
N LEU A 165 9.86 1.81 15.26
CA LEU A 165 8.51 2.32 15.50
C LEU A 165 7.71 2.44 14.20
N THR A 166 8.33 2.92 13.11
CA THR A 166 7.69 2.94 11.79
C THR A 166 7.41 1.51 11.28
N SER A 167 8.35 0.58 11.48
CA SER A 167 8.16 -0.83 11.12
C SER A 167 7.01 -1.48 11.89
N ASN A 168 6.85 -1.18 13.18
CA ASN A 168 5.70 -1.60 13.97
C ASN A 168 4.40 -0.99 13.41
N GLY A 169 4.44 0.30 13.02
CA GLY A 169 3.30 0.95 12.37
C GLY A 169 2.88 0.26 11.07
N VAL A 170 3.86 -0.16 10.24
CA VAL A 170 3.58 -0.96 9.03
C VAL A 170 2.98 -2.31 9.39
N ASN A 171 3.52 -2.99 10.41
CA ASN A 171 2.94 -4.24 10.91
C ASN A 171 1.47 -4.08 11.30
N ASP A 172 1.18 -3.09 12.14
CA ASP A 172 -0.19 -2.84 12.62
C ASP A 172 -1.13 -2.45 11.47
N MET A 173 -0.64 -1.65 10.53
CA MET A 173 -1.38 -1.27 9.32
C MET A 173 -1.78 -2.50 8.48
N ILE A 174 -0.87 -3.43 8.27
CA ILE A 174 -1.11 -4.68 7.54
C ILE A 174 -2.11 -5.56 8.28
N GLN A 175 -1.87 -5.81 9.57
CA GLN A 175 -2.71 -6.65 10.41
C GLN A 175 -4.15 -6.14 10.44
N GLN A 176 -4.36 -4.86 10.72
CA GLN A 176 -5.69 -4.25 10.79
C GLN A 176 -6.36 -4.16 9.41
N GLY A 177 -5.60 -3.72 8.40
CA GLY A 177 -6.11 -3.55 7.05
C GLY A 177 -6.61 -4.86 6.44
N LEU A 178 -5.82 -5.91 6.51
CA LEU A 178 -6.19 -7.23 5.96
C LEU A 178 -7.26 -7.92 6.81
N SER A 179 -7.21 -7.81 8.14
CA SER A 179 -8.26 -8.38 9.01
C SER A 179 -9.63 -7.77 8.73
N SER A 180 -9.69 -6.45 8.49
CA SER A 180 -10.95 -5.75 8.17
C SER A 180 -11.55 -6.14 6.81
N LYS A 181 -10.77 -6.74 5.93
CA LYS A 181 -11.18 -7.13 4.57
C LYS A 181 -11.20 -8.66 4.36
N LYS A 182 -11.11 -9.44 5.42
CA LYS A 182 -11.05 -10.91 5.36
C LYS A 182 -12.20 -11.50 4.55
N ASP A 183 -13.43 -11.09 4.79
CA ASP A 183 -14.61 -11.57 4.06
C ASP A 183 -14.52 -11.28 2.55
N VAL A 184 -13.99 -10.10 2.19
CA VAL A 184 -13.80 -9.70 0.79
C VAL A 184 -12.75 -10.59 0.12
N ILE A 185 -11.67 -10.91 0.83
CA ILE A 185 -10.61 -11.81 0.34
C ILE A 185 -11.16 -13.23 0.13
N GLU A 186 -11.95 -13.73 1.05
CA GLU A 186 -12.60 -15.04 0.93
C GLU A 186 -13.58 -15.10 -0.25
N ILE A 187 -14.40 -14.07 -0.43
CA ILE A 187 -15.29 -13.96 -1.60
C ILE A 187 -14.49 -13.93 -2.90
N PHE A 188 -13.38 -13.22 -2.93
CA PHE A 188 -12.51 -13.13 -4.10
C PHE A 188 -11.89 -14.50 -4.46
N LYS A 189 -11.41 -15.22 -3.45
CA LYS A 189 -10.85 -16.57 -3.61
C LYS A 189 -11.84 -17.54 -4.28
N ASN A 190 -13.12 -17.43 -3.94
CA ASN A 190 -14.18 -18.36 -4.37
C ASN A 190 -14.85 -17.97 -5.71
N LYS A 191 -14.50 -16.81 -6.30
CA LYS A 191 -14.98 -16.35 -7.61
C LYS A 191 -14.09 -16.81 -8.76
#